data_4134ba83dd5d065c377ec944ca9efe7e
#
_entry.id   4134ba83dd5d065c377ec944ca9efe7e
#
_cell.length_a   1.000
_cell.length_b   1.000
_cell.length_c   1.000
_cell.angle_alpha   90.00
_cell.angle_beta   90.00
_cell.angle_gamma   90.00
#
_symmetry.space_group_name_H-M   'P 1'
#
loop_
_entity.id
_entity.type
_entity.pdbx_description
1 polymer ?
#
loop_
_entity_poly.entity_id
_entity_poly.type
_entity_poly.pdbx_seq_one_letter_code
_entity_poly.pdbx_strand_id
1 'polypeptide(L)'
;MLLWFFAVFAASAQIQTERIAGSLTEQDTGATGSHSLAANPPGRFYAPADDSVFDSPRGAGEPLPDVKALFLEVLKNQKAIEEMQKRYTCRVVEEQEEVGGKGQVKSRKIRESEVFHIAGAEVKRLTARDGQPLSPEEQKKEDRRFNKEFDEQISKEAGFARHPDKRERRQAKDEQRLSDILRAIRFCNPRRERFRGQEVIAVDFGPNPDYKPQKLMEKIAQKLAGVVWIDEQARDVARLEAHFIDSAKFGGGVVASIDKGSRFVFEQAKVNGEVWLPVYDEVHFGGRLLFLKSKANQIDRYSDCKKFHAESKIVPVGDP
;
A
#
# COMPACT_ATOMS: atom_id res chain seq x y z
N MET A 1 -4.11 -7.19 -0.59
CA MET A 1 -4.29 -5.78 -0.93
C MET A 1 -5.01 -4.99 0.15
N LEU A 2 -6.28 -5.25 0.53
CA LEU A 2 -6.89 -4.59 1.71
C LEU A 2 -6.11 -4.85 3.01
N LEU A 3 -5.49 -6.03 3.17
CA LEU A 3 -4.52 -6.30 4.23
C LEU A 3 -3.20 -5.55 4.01
N TRP A 4 -2.81 -5.32 2.76
CA TRP A 4 -1.67 -4.50 2.40
C TRP A 4 -1.94 -3.02 2.73
N PHE A 5 -3.16 -2.51 2.48
CA PHE A 5 -3.63 -1.21 2.95
C PHE A 5 -3.40 -1.02 4.46
N PHE A 6 -3.79 -2.02 5.27
CA PHE A 6 -3.54 -1.97 6.71
C PHE A 6 -2.06 -2.22 7.06
N ALA A 7 -1.32 -2.97 6.23
CA ALA A 7 0.11 -3.20 6.39
C ALA A 7 0.93 -1.95 6.04
N VAL A 8 0.59 -1.22 4.97
CA VAL A 8 1.21 0.07 4.62
C VAL A 8 0.91 1.11 5.70
N PHE A 9 -0.31 1.15 6.22
CA PHE A 9 -0.67 2.02 7.34
C PHE A 9 0.09 1.63 8.63
N ALA A 10 0.25 0.34 8.90
CA ALA A 10 1.03 -0.18 10.02
C ALA A 10 2.54 0.01 9.78
N ALA A 11 3.03 -0.15 8.56
CA ALA A 11 4.42 0.08 8.18
C ALA A 11 4.79 1.57 8.24
N SER A 12 3.90 2.47 7.79
CA SER A 12 4.09 3.92 7.96
C SER A 12 4.16 4.30 9.44
N ALA A 13 3.36 3.66 10.30
CA ALA A 13 3.44 3.82 11.74
C ALA A 13 4.71 3.15 12.34
N GLN A 14 5.14 2.02 11.79
CA GLN A 14 6.34 1.27 12.21
C GLN A 14 7.64 1.95 11.77
N ILE A 15 7.70 2.50 10.55
CA ILE A 15 8.82 3.33 10.05
C ILE A 15 9.00 4.56 10.96
N GLN A 16 7.93 5.10 11.50
CA GLN A 16 8.01 6.19 12.48
C GLN A 16 8.50 5.72 13.86
N THR A 17 8.21 4.48 14.25
CA THR A 17 8.70 3.90 15.52
C THR A 17 10.21 3.64 15.48
N GLU A 18 10.73 3.12 14.38
CA GLU A 18 12.17 2.92 14.18
C GLU A 18 12.93 4.25 14.09
N ARG A 19 12.32 5.32 13.57
CA ARG A 19 12.91 6.66 13.51
C ARG A 19 12.99 7.35 14.87
N ILE A 20 12.00 7.14 15.73
CA ILE A 20 12.05 7.69 17.10
C ILE A 20 13.21 7.08 17.88
N ALA A 21 13.53 5.80 17.62
CA ALA A 21 14.72 5.16 18.16
C ALA A 21 16.04 5.64 17.52
N GLY A 22 16.03 5.99 16.22
CA GLY A 22 17.20 6.47 15.49
C GLY A 22 17.47 7.98 15.59
N SER A 23 16.44 8.82 15.80
CA SER A 23 16.60 10.28 15.87
C SER A 23 17.20 10.81 17.17
N LEU A 24 17.42 9.94 18.15
CA LEU A 24 18.17 10.28 19.37
C LEU A 24 19.70 10.33 19.14
N THR A 25 20.20 10.00 17.94
CA THR A 25 21.64 9.91 17.67
C THR A 25 22.15 10.79 16.53
N GLU A 26 21.32 11.57 15.82
CA GLU A 26 21.82 12.42 14.73
C GLU A 26 21.11 13.77 14.64
N GLN A 27 21.83 14.82 15.00
CA GLN A 27 21.50 16.20 14.65
C GLN A 27 22.06 16.48 13.26
N ASP A 28 21.20 16.83 12.29
CA ASP A 28 21.66 17.32 11.00
C ASP A 28 20.92 18.58 10.55
N THR A 29 21.67 19.47 9.95
CA THR A 29 21.37 20.86 9.63
C THR A 29 20.72 21.01 8.25
N GLY A 30 19.73 21.87 8.20
CA GLY A 30 18.78 22.21 7.17
C GLY A 30 19.20 22.54 5.75
N ALA A 31 18.19 22.44 4.87
CA ALA A 31 18.02 23.32 3.70
C ALA A 31 16.54 23.49 3.36
N THR A 32 16.13 24.73 3.20
CA THR A 32 14.78 25.20 2.93
C THR A 32 14.50 25.24 1.43
N GLY A 33 13.41 24.64 0.98
CA GLY A 33 12.81 24.84 -0.32
C GLY A 33 11.28 24.69 -0.20
N SER A 34 10.54 25.79 -0.31
CA SER A 34 9.10 25.83 -0.19
C SER A 34 8.43 25.66 -1.55
N HIS A 35 7.64 24.61 -1.74
CA HIS A 35 6.58 24.58 -2.76
C HIS A 35 5.22 24.40 -2.08
N SER A 36 4.34 25.37 -2.31
CA SER A 36 2.98 25.44 -1.81
C SER A 36 2.10 24.45 -2.57
N LEU A 37 1.45 23.53 -1.86
CA LEU A 37 0.39 22.70 -2.38
C LEU A 37 -0.94 23.46 -2.26
N ALA A 38 -1.57 23.74 -3.39
CA ALA A 38 -2.89 24.39 -3.48
C ALA A 38 -3.98 23.48 -2.89
N ALA A 39 -4.95 24.07 -2.18
CA ALA A 39 -6.11 23.40 -1.62
C ALA A 39 -7.07 22.96 -2.72
N ASN A 40 -7.48 21.69 -2.74
CA ASN A 40 -8.47 21.16 -3.67
C ASN A 40 -9.91 21.41 -3.21
N PRO A 41 -10.87 21.64 -4.14
CA PRO A 41 -12.27 21.89 -3.83
C PRO A 41 -13.01 20.61 -3.37
N PRO A 42 -14.14 20.76 -2.61
CA PRO A 42 -14.90 19.62 -2.10
C PRO A 42 -15.67 18.90 -3.24
N GLY A 43 -15.46 17.59 -3.36
CA GLY A 43 -16.22 16.75 -4.32
C GLY A 43 -15.47 15.55 -4.92
N ARG A 44 -14.16 15.65 -5.09
CA ARG A 44 -13.25 14.52 -5.30
C ARG A 44 -12.14 14.67 -4.28
N PHE A 45 -11.94 13.65 -3.46
CA PHE A 45 -10.93 13.70 -2.40
C PHE A 45 -9.52 13.74 -2.96
N TYR A 46 -9.33 13.30 -4.20
CA TYR A 46 -8.15 13.49 -5.05
C TYR A 46 -8.57 13.47 -6.52
N ALA A 47 -8.26 14.53 -7.24
CA ALA A 47 -7.97 14.36 -8.64
C ALA A 47 -6.65 13.61 -8.75
N PRO A 48 -6.53 12.51 -9.54
CA PRO A 48 -5.22 12.02 -9.92
C PRO A 48 -4.42 13.21 -10.46
N ALA A 49 -3.11 13.21 -10.28
CA ALA A 49 -2.24 14.27 -10.82
C ALA A 49 -2.42 14.43 -12.34
N ASP A 50 -3.12 13.49 -12.95
CA ASP A 50 -3.50 13.44 -14.35
C ASP A 50 -4.94 12.90 -14.48
N ASP A 51 -5.93 13.80 -14.65
CA ASP A 51 -7.34 13.44 -14.93
C ASP A 51 -7.48 12.66 -16.26
N SER A 52 -6.45 12.65 -17.12
CA SER A 52 -6.46 11.91 -18.40
C SER A 52 -6.53 10.39 -18.23
N VAL A 53 -6.32 9.87 -17.01
CA VAL A 53 -6.46 8.43 -16.74
C VAL A 53 -7.91 7.95 -16.66
N PHE A 54 -8.88 8.87 -16.57
CA PHE A 54 -10.31 8.57 -16.56
C PHE A 54 -10.98 8.97 -17.87
N ASP A 55 -11.60 8.02 -18.54
CA ASP A 55 -12.38 8.19 -19.76
C ASP A 55 -13.86 7.82 -19.55
N SER A 56 -14.71 8.13 -20.52
CA SER A 56 -16.09 7.64 -20.56
C SER A 56 -16.14 6.12 -20.74
N PRO A 57 -16.94 5.40 -19.95
CA PRO A 57 -17.05 3.95 -20.06
C PRO A 57 -17.73 3.53 -21.38
N ARG A 58 -17.29 2.41 -21.98
CA ARG A 58 -17.91 1.86 -23.20
C ARG A 58 -19.21 1.12 -22.93
N GLY A 59 -19.35 0.53 -21.74
CA GLY A 59 -20.51 -0.28 -21.32
C GLY A 59 -21.55 0.48 -20.50
N ALA A 60 -21.78 1.75 -20.75
CA ALA A 60 -22.64 2.62 -19.92
C ALA A 60 -24.11 2.15 -19.77
N GLY A 61 -24.58 1.24 -20.64
CA GLY A 61 -25.94 0.68 -20.60
C GLY A 61 -26.07 -0.73 -20.04
N GLU A 62 -24.97 -1.40 -19.69
CA GLU A 62 -25.01 -2.74 -19.14
C GLU A 62 -25.34 -2.78 -17.64
N PRO A 63 -26.05 -3.82 -17.13
CA PRO A 63 -26.31 -3.97 -15.71
C PRO A 63 -25.01 -3.98 -14.89
N LEU A 64 -25.01 -3.32 -13.76
CA LEU A 64 -23.88 -3.36 -12.82
C LEU A 64 -23.86 -4.71 -12.10
N PRO A 65 -22.67 -5.28 -11.82
CA PRO A 65 -22.55 -6.49 -11.03
C PRO A 65 -22.99 -6.26 -9.57
N ASP A 66 -23.38 -7.34 -8.89
CA ASP A 66 -23.58 -7.29 -7.44
C ASP A 66 -22.23 -6.97 -6.75
N VAL A 67 -22.19 -5.87 -6.01
CA VAL A 67 -20.98 -5.36 -5.38
C VAL A 67 -20.39 -6.36 -4.39
N LYS A 68 -21.20 -7.06 -3.62
CA LYS A 68 -20.73 -8.06 -2.66
C LYS A 68 -20.10 -9.25 -3.37
N ALA A 69 -20.75 -9.75 -4.44
CA ALA A 69 -20.22 -10.83 -5.25
C ALA A 69 -18.88 -10.42 -5.88
N LEU A 70 -18.81 -9.21 -6.43
CA LEU A 70 -17.58 -8.65 -7.02
C LEU A 70 -16.41 -8.65 -6.01
N PHE A 71 -16.63 -8.17 -4.79
CA PHE A 71 -15.60 -8.19 -3.74
C PHE A 71 -15.19 -9.61 -3.34
N LEU A 72 -16.12 -10.56 -3.27
CA LEU A 72 -15.79 -11.95 -2.99
C LEU A 72 -14.93 -12.58 -4.10
N GLU A 73 -15.14 -12.18 -5.36
CA GLU A 73 -14.30 -12.63 -6.47
C GLU A 73 -12.91 -12.03 -6.40
N VAL A 74 -12.78 -10.74 -6.10
CA VAL A 74 -11.48 -10.08 -5.84
C VAL A 74 -10.69 -10.83 -4.76
N LEU A 75 -11.35 -11.24 -3.67
CA LEU A 75 -10.72 -12.01 -2.60
C LEU A 75 -10.21 -13.38 -3.06
N LYS A 76 -11.02 -14.10 -3.83
CA LYS A 76 -10.65 -15.42 -4.38
C LYS A 76 -9.45 -15.32 -5.33
N ASN A 77 -9.38 -14.23 -6.11
CA ASN A 77 -8.30 -14.01 -7.07
C ASN A 77 -6.98 -13.57 -6.44
N GLN A 78 -6.99 -13.07 -5.20
CA GLN A 78 -5.83 -12.48 -4.54
C GLN A 78 -4.57 -13.38 -4.63
N LYS A 79 -4.74 -14.69 -4.41
CA LYS A 79 -3.63 -15.64 -4.47
C LYS A 79 -3.03 -15.76 -5.88
N ALA A 80 -3.88 -15.82 -6.90
CA ALA A 80 -3.43 -15.90 -8.29
C ALA A 80 -2.68 -14.63 -8.70
N ILE A 81 -3.16 -13.47 -8.24
CA ILE A 81 -2.53 -12.16 -8.46
C ILE A 81 -1.15 -12.13 -7.77
N GLU A 82 -1.04 -12.53 -6.52
CA GLU A 82 0.22 -12.61 -5.79
C GLU A 82 1.24 -13.52 -6.50
N GLU A 83 0.82 -14.66 -7.03
CA GLU A 83 1.70 -15.56 -7.80
C GLU A 83 2.19 -14.94 -9.12
N MET A 84 1.36 -14.11 -9.77
CA MET A 84 1.79 -13.36 -10.95
C MET A 84 2.74 -12.22 -10.58
N GLN A 85 2.47 -11.48 -9.50
CA GLN A 85 3.29 -10.37 -9.02
C GLN A 85 4.71 -10.83 -8.65
N LYS A 86 4.89 -12.04 -8.12
CA LYS A 86 6.22 -12.64 -7.82
C LYS A 86 7.15 -12.72 -9.03
N ARG A 87 6.61 -12.65 -10.24
CA ARG A 87 7.38 -12.70 -11.49
C ARG A 87 7.89 -11.34 -11.94
N TYR A 88 7.59 -10.29 -11.18
CA TYR A 88 7.95 -8.92 -11.55
C TYR A 88 8.85 -8.27 -10.51
N THR A 89 9.76 -7.45 -10.99
CA THR A 89 10.51 -6.47 -10.20
C THR A 89 10.25 -5.09 -10.77
N CYS A 90 10.13 -4.09 -9.89
CA CYS A 90 9.91 -2.70 -10.28
C CYS A 90 10.94 -1.81 -9.60
N ARG A 91 11.19 -0.62 -10.15
CA ARG A 91 11.86 0.47 -9.45
C ARG A 91 10.81 1.28 -8.69
N VAL A 92 11.10 1.67 -7.46
CA VAL A 92 10.30 2.61 -6.68
C VAL A 92 11.11 3.81 -6.26
N VAL A 93 10.52 4.99 -6.37
CA VAL A 93 11.02 6.24 -5.79
C VAL A 93 10.07 6.60 -4.65
N GLU A 94 10.58 6.53 -3.42
CA GLU A 94 9.85 6.84 -2.19
C GLU A 94 10.24 8.25 -1.73
N GLU A 95 9.28 9.16 -1.72
CA GLU A 95 9.43 10.50 -1.19
C GLU A 95 8.73 10.59 0.15
N GLN A 96 9.43 10.96 1.20
CA GLN A 96 8.89 11.07 2.53
C GLN A 96 9.17 12.45 3.12
N GLU A 97 8.09 13.10 3.58
CA GLU A 97 8.14 14.40 4.23
C GLU A 97 7.67 14.31 5.68
N GLU A 98 8.39 14.93 6.57
CA GLU A 98 7.90 15.25 7.92
C GLU A 98 7.25 16.62 7.92
N VAL A 99 6.03 16.71 8.44
CA VAL A 99 5.23 17.94 8.42
C VAL A 99 5.10 18.50 9.83
N GLY A 100 5.39 19.77 9.98
CA GLY A 100 5.25 20.49 11.25
C GLY A 100 3.81 20.82 11.61
N GLY A 101 3.61 21.30 12.82
CA GLY A 101 2.27 21.61 13.36
C GLY A 101 1.49 22.66 12.56
N LYS A 102 2.20 23.57 11.88
CA LYS A 102 1.60 24.61 11.00
C LYS A 102 1.51 24.17 9.52
N GLY A 103 1.78 22.90 9.21
CA GLY A 103 1.71 22.38 7.83
C GLY A 103 2.99 22.58 6.99
N GLN A 104 4.05 23.18 7.56
CA GLN A 104 5.34 23.33 6.86
C GLN A 104 6.10 22.01 6.80
N VAL A 105 6.77 21.73 5.70
CA VAL A 105 7.71 20.61 5.57
C VAL A 105 8.95 20.90 6.41
N LYS A 106 9.29 20.01 7.32
CA LYS A 106 10.48 20.08 8.19
C LYS A 106 11.67 19.34 7.60
N SER A 107 11.40 18.17 7.02
CA SER A 107 12.41 17.36 6.36
C SER A 107 11.79 16.61 5.20
N ARG A 108 12.58 16.38 4.17
CA ARG A 108 12.23 15.57 3.00
C ARG A 108 13.35 14.58 2.74
N LYS A 109 13.01 13.34 2.43
CA LYS A 109 13.95 12.27 2.11
C LYS A 109 13.45 11.54 0.89
N ILE A 110 14.34 11.28 -0.04
CA ILE A 110 14.04 10.52 -1.26
C ILE A 110 14.87 9.24 -1.23
N ARG A 111 14.23 8.11 -1.49
CA ARG A 111 14.89 6.81 -1.61
C ARG A 111 14.50 6.18 -2.92
N GLU A 112 15.46 5.57 -3.59
CA GLU A 112 15.20 4.77 -4.77
C GLU A 112 15.56 3.32 -4.47
N SER A 113 14.66 2.40 -4.82
CA SER A 113 14.83 0.98 -4.53
C SER A 113 14.34 0.12 -5.69
N GLU A 114 14.90 -1.07 -5.80
CA GLU A 114 14.31 -2.18 -6.55
C GLU A 114 13.35 -2.94 -5.63
N VAL A 115 12.17 -3.27 -6.14
CA VAL A 115 11.11 -3.98 -5.40
C VAL A 115 10.98 -5.39 -5.93
N PHE A 116 11.04 -6.36 -5.02
CA PHE A 116 10.84 -7.78 -5.29
C PHE A 116 9.62 -8.28 -4.50
N HIS A 117 8.81 -9.11 -5.12
CA HIS A 117 7.67 -9.74 -4.45
C HIS A 117 8.02 -11.18 -4.08
N ILE A 118 8.20 -11.45 -2.78
CA ILE A 118 8.64 -12.75 -2.27
C ILE A 118 7.68 -13.21 -1.18
N ALA A 119 7.10 -14.38 -1.32
CA ALA A 119 6.17 -14.97 -0.34
C ALA A 119 4.97 -14.04 0.01
N GLY A 120 4.50 -13.23 -0.96
CA GLY A 120 3.43 -12.24 -0.75
C GLY A 120 3.86 -11.00 0.04
N ALA A 121 5.17 -10.78 0.20
CA ALA A 121 5.74 -9.57 0.79
C ALA A 121 6.58 -8.80 -0.23
N GLU A 122 6.58 -7.48 -0.14
CA GLU A 122 7.55 -6.64 -0.84
C GLU A 122 8.88 -6.64 -0.07
N VAL A 123 9.96 -6.92 -0.79
CA VAL A 123 11.33 -6.76 -0.30
C VAL A 123 12.01 -5.71 -1.15
N LYS A 124 12.45 -4.63 -0.52
CA LYS A 124 13.06 -3.49 -1.22
C LYS A 124 14.57 -3.52 -1.07
N ARG A 125 15.29 -3.35 -2.18
CA ARG A 125 16.75 -3.16 -2.23
C ARG A 125 17.05 -1.69 -2.56
N LEU A 126 17.56 -0.94 -1.61
CA LEU A 126 17.89 0.47 -1.79
C LEU A 126 19.04 0.63 -2.81
N THR A 127 18.88 1.54 -3.76
CA THR A 127 19.86 1.82 -4.81
C THR A 127 20.42 3.24 -4.75
N ALA A 128 19.59 4.22 -4.28
CA ALA A 128 20.02 5.61 -4.15
C ALA A 128 19.29 6.32 -3.00
N ARG A 129 19.87 7.41 -2.50
CA ARG A 129 19.30 8.34 -1.52
C ARG A 129 19.46 9.76 -2.02
N ASP A 130 18.38 10.54 -1.93
CA ASP A 130 18.33 11.95 -2.32
C ASP A 130 18.95 12.21 -3.71
N GLY A 131 18.68 11.29 -4.65
CA GLY A 131 19.19 11.34 -6.04
C GLY A 131 20.64 10.91 -6.21
N GLN A 132 21.33 10.48 -5.16
CA GLN A 132 22.72 10.01 -5.21
C GLN A 132 22.78 8.48 -5.03
N PRO A 133 23.52 7.76 -5.89
CA PRO A 133 23.81 6.35 -5.70
C PRO A 133 24.46 6.09 -4.35
N LEU A 134 24.22 4.90 -3.78
CA LEU A 134 24.88 4.49 -2.54
C LEU A 134 26.41 4.41 -2.73
N SER A 135 27.15 4.87 -1.71
CA SER A 135 28.58 4.62 -1.63
C SER A 135 28.88 3.11 -1.56
N PRO A 136 30.11 2.66 -1.90
CA PRO A 136 30.47 1.24 -1.84
C PRO A 136 30.28 0.60 -0.45
N GLU A 137 30.44 1.37 0.62
CA GLU A 137 30.22 0.90 1.99
C GLU A 137 28.74 0.77 2.30
N GLU A 138 27.92 1.75 1.94
CA GLU A 138 26.48 1.71 2.07
C GLU A 138 25.88 0.57 1.25
N GLN A 139 26.37 0.35 0.03
CA GLN A 139 25.92 -0.76 -0.81
C GLN A 139 26.21 -2.12 -0.17
N LYS A 140 27.42 -2.33 0.41
CA LYS A 140 27.74 -3.55 1.15
C LYS A 140 26.84 -3.75 2.36
N LYS A 141 26.46 -2.68 3.06
CA LYS A 141 25.53 -2.73 4.20
C LYS A 141 24.14 -3.08 3.74
N GLU A 142 23.67 -2.47 2.64
CA GLU A 142 22.37 -2.70 2.06
C GLU A 142 22.25 -4.13 1.50
N ASP A 143 23.27 -4.64 0.80
CA ASP A 143 23.29 -6.02 0.30
C ASP A 143 23.14 -7.03 1.44
N ARG A 144 23.80 -6.79 2.57
CA ARG A 144 23.64 -7.65 3.76
C ARG A 144 22.24 -7.59 4.34
N ARG A 145 21.65 -6.38 4.42
CA ARG A 145 20.26 -6.18 4.90
C ARG A 145 19.28 -6.88 3.97
N PHE A 146 19.41 -6.62 2.66
CA PHE A 146 18.55 -7.18 1.64
C PHE A 146 18.63 -8.71 1.62
N ASN A 147 19.83 -9.29 1.59
CA ASN A 147 20.00 -10.74 1.59
C ASN A 147 19.39 -11.38 2.84
N LYS A 148 19.58 -10.78 4.01
CA LYS A 148 18.97 -11.27 5.25
C LYS A 148 17.44 -11.28 5.15
N GLU A 149 16.83 -10.18 4.71
CA GLU A 149 15.38 -10.08 4.57
C GLU A 149 14.84 -11.02 3.49
N PHE A 150 15.56 -11.14 2.37
CA PHE A 150 15.26 -12.07 1.29
C PHE A 150 15.25 -13.52 1.80
N ASP A 151 16.31 -13.96 2.49
CA ASP A 151 16.45 -15.28 3.05
C ASP A 151 15.37 -15.58 4.11
N GLU A 152 15.00 -14.59 4.92
CA GLU A 152 13.90 -14.71 5.87
C GLU A 152 12.55 -14.96 5.17
N GLN A 153 12.26 -14.26 4.06
CA GLN A 153 11.03 -14.48 3.31
C GLN A 153 11.02 -15.83 2.60
N ILE A 154 12.13 -16.22 1.98
CA ILE A 154 12.29 -17.56 1.37
C ILE A 154 12.12 -18.67 2.44
N SER A 155 12.70 -18.48 3.61
CA SER A 155 12.58 -19.44 4.72
C SER A 155 11.13 -19.55 5.23
N LYS A 156 10.39 -18.45 5.28
CA LYS A 156 8.96 -18.45 5.60
C LYS A 156 8.15 -19.22 4.56
N GLU A 157 8.41 -18.97 3.25
CA GLU A 157 7.75 -19.70 2.17
C GLU A 157 8.02 -21.20 2.23
N ALA A 158 9.29 -21.58 2.41
CA ALA A 158 9.69 -22.98 2.61
C ALA A 158 9.05 -23.58 3.87
N GLY A 159 8.90 -22.80 4.94
CA GLY A 159 8.18 -23.21 6.15
C GLY A 159 6.70 -23.48 5.89
N PHE A 160 6.04 -22.65 5.09
CA PHE A 160 4.65 -22.86 4.68
C PHE A 160 4.49 -24.07 3.74
N ALA A 161 5.46 -24.32 2.86
CA ALA A 161 5.45 -25.51 2.02
C ALA A 161 5.55 -26.81 2.83
N ARG A 162 6.36 -26.82 3.93
CA ARG A 162 6.47 -27.96 4.85
C ARG A 162 5.29 -28.12 5.80
N HIS A 163 4.56 -27.03 6.08
CA HIS A 163 3.43 -27.00 7.01
C HIS A 163 2.22 -26.32 6.37
N PRO A 164 1.56 -26.97 5.40
CA PRO A 164 0.42 -26.40 4.69
C PRO A 164 -0.72 -25.98 5.62
N ASP A 165 -0.90 -26.69 6.74
CA ASP A 165 -1.88 -26.34 7.78
C ASP A 165 -1.64 -24.95 8.40
N LYS A 166 -0.41 -24.50 8.54
CA LYS A 166 -0.06 -23.16 9.02
C LYS A 166 -0.40 -22.10 7.98
N ARG A 167 -0.17 -22.39 6.70
CA ARG A 167 -0.54 -21.53 5.58
C ARG A 167 -2.06 -21.35 5.51
N GLU A 168 -2.80 -22.45 5.56
CA GLU A 168 -4.27 -22.43 5.55
C GLU A 168 -4.85 -21.65 6.74
N ARG A 169 -4.32 -21.87 7.96
CA ARG A 169 -4.75 -21.12 9.15
C ARG A 169 -4.45 -19.62 9.04
N ARG A 170 -3.33 -19.24 8.44
CA ARG A 170 -3.03 -17.81 8.18
C ARG A 170 -4.00 -17.24 7.17
N GLN A 171 -4.21 -17.92 6.06
CA GLN A 171 -5.15 -17.52 5.02
C GLN A 171 -6.57 -17.37 5.57
N ALA A 172 -7.07 -18.35 6.32
CA ALA A 172 -8.37 -18.27 6.96
C ALA A 172 -8.51 -17.09 7.94
N LYS A 173 -7.44 -16.75 8.68
CA LYS A 173 -7.42 -15.54 9.54
C LYS A 173 -7.48 -14.26 8.73
N ASP A 174 -6.79 -14.20 7.60
CA ASP A 174 -6.75 -13.02 6.75
C ASP A 174 -8.09 -12.84 6.02
N GLU A 175 -8.70 -13.91 5.54
CA GLU A 175 -10.09 -13.91 5.01
C GLU A 175 -11.11 -13.48 6.07
N GLN A 176 -10.97 -13.98 7.30
CA GLN A 176 -11.86 -13.58 8.41
C GLN A 176 -11.71 -12.09 8.73
N ARG A 177 -10.49 -11.57 8.82
CA ARG A 177 -10.24 -10.13 9.06
C ARG A 177 -10.88 -9.26 7.99
N LEU A 178 -10.77 -9.67 6.74
CA LEU A 178 -11.33 -8.94 5.63
C LEU A 178 -12.87 -9.01 5.66
N SER A 179 -13.44 -10.19 5.93
CA SER A 179 -14.89 -10.34 6.14
C SER A 179 -15.39 -9.45 7.28
N ASP A 180 -14.63 -9.33 8.38
CA ASP A 180 -14.94 -8.44 9.50
C ASP A 180 -14.97 -6.96 9.05
N ILE A 181 -13.97 -6.53 8.27
CA ILE A 181 -13.90 -5.18 7.69
C ILE A 181 -15.08 -4.91 6.76
N LEU A 182 -15.39 -5.85 5.85
CA LEU A 182 -16.50 -5.71 4.89
C LEU A 182 -17.87 -5.60 5.56
N ARG A 183 -18.06 -6.19 6.75
CA ARG A 183 -19.29 -6.01 7.54
C ARG A 183 -19.38 -4.63 8.18
N ALA A 184 -18.25 -4.05 8.55
CA ALA A 184 -18.18 -2.74 9.20
C ALA A 184 -18.36 -1.57 8.22
N ILE A 185 -18.26 -1.80 6.91
CA ILE A 185 -18.45 -0.80 5.87
C ILE A 185 -19.73 -1.04 5.08
N ARG A 186 -20.26 0.05 4.52
CA ARG A 186 -21.40 0.04 3.57
C ARG A 186 -20.87 0.50 2.23
N PHE A 187 -21.20 -0.24 1.17
CA PHE A 187 -20.96 0.14 -0.21
C PHE A 187 -22.18 0.87 -0.79
N CYS A 188 -21.93 1.89 -1.60
CA CYS A 188 -22.97 2.67 -2.28
C CYS A 188 -22.46 3.20 -3.62
N ASN A 189 -23.38 3.74 -4.43
CA ASN A 189 -23.10 4.39 -5.71
C ASN A 189 -22.22 3.57 -6.66
N PRO A 190 -22.49 2.28 -6.91
CA PRO A 190 -21.74 1.52 -7.89
C PRO A 190 -21.95 2.15 -9.26
N ARG A 191 -20.87 2.33 -10.00
CA ARG A 191 -20.89 2.92 -11.33
C ARG A 191 -19.77 2.35 -12.17
N ARG A 192 -19.99 2.29 -13.49
CA ARG A 192 -18.96 1.89 -14.42
C ARG A 192 -18.16 3.13 -14.85
N GLU A 193 -16.87 3.05 -14.74
CA GLU A 193 -15.91 4.07 -15.17
C GLU A 193 -14.82 3.40 -16.01
N ARG A 194 -13.98 4.20 -16.63
CA ARG A 194 -12.81 3.71 -17.34
C ARG A 194 -11.56 4.32 -16.72
N PHE A 195 -10.67 3.46 -16.25
CA PHE A 195 -9.43 3.85 -15.58
C PHE A 195 -8.23 3.24 -16.32
N ARG A 196 -7.29 4.06 -16.78
CA ARG A 196 -6.12 3.64 -17.56
C ARG A 196 -6.48 2.71 -18.72
N GLY A 197 -7.56 3.03 -19.45
CA GLY A 197 -8.05 2.26 -20.58
C GLY A 197 -8.79 0.95 -20.26
N GLN A 198 -8.94 0.58 -18.99
CA GLN A 198 -9.67 -0.60 -18.54
C GLN A 198 -11.06 -0.23 -18.02
N GLU A 199 -12.06 -1.08 -18.27
CA GLU A 199 -13.39 -0.94 -17.66
C GLU A 199 -13.32 -1.33 -16.19
N VAL A 200 -13.78 -0.44 -15.32
CA VAL A 200 -13.74 -0.61 -13.87
C VAL A 200 -15.10 -0.32 -13.25
N ILE A 201 -15.41 -1.00 -12.17
CA ILE A 201 -16.55 -0.67 -11.33
C ILE A 201 -16.04 0.18 -10.16
N ALA A 202 -16.43 1.44 -10.15
CA ALA A 202 -16.19 2.34 -9.03
C ALA A 202 -17.31 2.18 -7.99
N VAL A 203 -16.92 2.02 -6.73
CA VAL A 203 -17.87 1.84 -5.61
C VAL A 203 -17.45 2.74 -4.46
N ASP A 204 -18.34 3.60 -4.02
CA ASP A 204 -18.12 4.40 -2.83
C ASP A 204 -18.31 3.52 -1.57
N PHE A 205 -17.53 3.77 -0.54
CA PHE A 205 -17.68 3.10 0.73
C PHE A 205 -17.59 4.05 1.91
N GLY A 206 -18.22 3.67 3.00
CA GLY A 206 -18.19 4.42 4.26
C GLY A 206 -18.63 3.54 5.43
N PRO A 207 -18.75 4.10 6.65
CA PRO A 207 -19.20 3.35 7.82
C PRO A 207 -20.57 2.74 7.61
N ASN A 208 -20.75 1.51 8.08
CA ASN A 208 -22.06 0.86 8.13
C ASN A 208 -22.76 1.27 9.43
N PRO A 209 -23.80 2.12 9.40
CA PRO A 209 -24.46 2.60 10.60
C PRO A 209 -25.23 1.51 11.36
N ASP A 210 -25.59 0.41 10.68
CA ASP A 210 -26.35 -0.68 11.25
C ASP A 210 -25.44 -1.73 11.93
N TYR A 211 -24.13 -1.55 11.83
CA TYR A 211 -23.13 -2.48 12.39
C TYR A 211 -22.47 -1.92 13.64
N LYS A 212 -22.43 -2.72 14.72
CA LYS A 212 -21.72 -2.37 15.96
C LYS A 212 -20.34 -3.05 15.98
N PRO A 213 -19.24 -2.31 15.77
CA PRO A 213 -17.91 -2.88 15.68
C PRO A 213 -17.43 -3.42 17.03
N GLN A 214 -16.95 -4.66 17.05
CA GLN A 214 -16.42 -5.32 18.24
C GLN A 214 -14.87 -5.33 18.20
N LYS A 215 -14.31 -5.67 17.05
CA LYS A 215 -12.87 -5.83 16.85
C LYS A 215 -12.23 -4.51 16.45
N LEU A 216 -10.90 -4.41 16.70
CA LEU A 216 -10.13 -3.20 16.39
C LEU A 216 -10.23 -2.79 14.92
N MET A 217 -10.07 -3.75 14.00
CA MET A 217 -10.11 -3.47 12.56
C MET A 217 -11.48 -3.00 12.10
N GLU A 218 -12.56 -3.53 12.67
CA GLU A 218 -13.93 -3.07 12.43
C GLU A 218 -14.13 -1.61 12.90
N LYS A 219 -13.58 -1.28 14.09
CA LYS A 219 -13.62 0.09 14.64
C LYS A 219 -12.86 1.08 13.78
N ILE A 220 -11.75 0.66 13.19
CA ILE A 220 -10.98 1.47 12.22
C ILE A 220 -11.77 1.63 10.93
N ALA A 221 -12.31 0.53 10.37
CA ALA A 221 -13.07 0.55 9.13
C ALA A 221 -14.29 1.47 9.20
N GLN A 222 -14.96 1.54 10.35
CA GLN A 222 -16.08 2.47 10.58
C GLN A 222 -15.67 3.95 10.69
N LYS A 223 -14.40 4.25 10.59
CA LYS A 223 -13.88 5.63 10.55
C LYS A 223 -13.32 6.00 9.19
N LEU A 224 -13.44 5.12 8.22
CA LEU A 224 -12.97 5.31 6.85
C LEU A 224 -14.15 5.55 5.90
N ALA A 225 -13.93 6.43 4.93
CA ALA A 225 -14.76 6.57 3.75
C ALA A 225 -13.85 6.73 2.52
N GLY A 226 -14.36 6.38 1.35
CA GLY A 226 -13.57 6.46 0.13
C GLY A 226 -14.27 5.87 -1.08
N VAL A 227 -13.46 5.59 -2.10
CA VAL A 227 -13.87 4.97 -3.35
C VAL A 227 -12.87 3.86 -3.70
N VAL A 228 -13.37 2.76 -4.24
CA VAL A 228 -12.57 1.69 -4.78
C VAL A 228 -12.96 1.45 -6.23
N TRP A 229 -11.98 1.28 -7.10
CA TRP A 229 -12.14 0.93 -8.50
C TRP A 229 -11.64 -0.49 -8.73
N ILE A 230 -12.51 -1.34 -9.23
CA ILE A 230 -12.25 -2.77 -9.45
C ILE A 230 -12.31 -3.05 -10.95
N ASP A 231 -11.25 -3.63 -11.52
CA ASP A 231 -11.26 -4.13 -12.90
C ASP A 231 -12.34 -5.22 -13.02
N GLU A 232 -13.32 -4.97 -13.89
CA GLU A 232 -14.47 -5.85 -14.05
C GLU A 232 -14.11 -7.21 -14.63
N GLN A 233 -13.02 -7.31 -15.41
CA GLN A 233 -12.56 -8.56 -16.00
C GLN A 233 -11.54 -9.29 -15.13
N ALA A 234 -10.51 -8.56 -14.67
CA ALA A 234 -9.43 -9.16 -13.90
C ALA A 234 -9.82 -9.47 -12.46
N ARG A 235 -10.94 -8.90 -11.96
CA ARG A 235 -11.35 -9.00 -10.55
C ARG A 235 -10.22 -8.61 -9.59
N ASP A 236 -9.58 -7.49 -9.92
CA ASP A 236 -8.52 -6.89 -9.11
C ASP A 236 -8.81 -5.41 -8.86
N VAL A 237 -8.26 -4.86 -7.79
CA VAL A 237 -8.43 -3.45 -7.48
C VAL A 237 -7.43 -2.63 -8.30
N ALA A 238 -7.95 -1.77 -9.17
CA ALA A 238 -7.14 -0.87 -10.00
C ALA A 238 -6.74 0.41 -9.23
N ARG A 239 -7.63 0.92 -8.36
CA ARG A 239 -7.40 2.11 -7.55
C ARG A 239 -8.20 2.05 -6.26
N LEU A 240 -7.67 2.66 -5.20
CA LEU A 240 -8.34 2.86 -3.93
C LEU A 240 -8.02 4.25 -3.39
N GLU A 241 -9.03 5.00 -3.01
CA GLU A 241 -8.90 6.23 -2.24
C GLU A 241 -9.62 6.06 -0.91
N ALA A 242 -8.98 6.42 0.19
CA ALA A 242 -9.59 6.35 1.50
C ALA A 242 -9.11 7.50 2.40
N HIS A 243 -9.99 7.94 3.29
CA HIS A 243 -9.64 8.94 4.30
C HIS A 243 -10.37 8.68 5.60
N PHE A 244 -9.77 9.14 6.69
CA PHE A 244 -10.38 9.08 8.01
C PHE A 244 -11.39 10.21 8.19
N ILE A 245 -12.67 9.87 8.30
CA ILE A 245 -13.77 10.82 8.57
C ILE A 245 -13.87 11.21 10.05
N ASP A 246 -13.25 10.41 10.93
CA ASP A 246 -13.11 10.64 12.36
C ASP A 246 -11.78 10.05 12.84
N SER A 247 -11.28 10.53 13.98
CA SER A 247 -10.03 10.03 14.55
C SER A 247 -10.16 8.62 15.09
N ALA A 248 -9.20 7.76 14.79
CA ALA A 248 -9.08 6.42 15.37
C ALA A 248 -8.13 6.44 16.57
N LYS A 249 -8.56 5.89 17.71
CA LYS A 249 -7.81 5.87 18.97
C LYS A 249 -7.53 4.44 19.42
N PHE A 250 -6.32 4.19 19.88
CA PHE A 250 -5.84 2.89 20.33
C PHE A 250 -5.42 2.99 21.79
N GLY A 251 -5.79 1.99 22.62
CA GLY A 251 -5.50 2.04 24.05
C GLY A 251 -6.06 3.31 24.74
N GLY A 252 -7.34 3.64 24.46
CA GLY A 252 -7.96 4.86 24.97
C GLY A 252 -7.37 6.17 24.43
N GLY A 253 -6.57 6.11 23.35
CA GLY A 253 -5.88 7.27 22.76
C GLY A 253 -4.53 7.58 23.40
N VAL A 254 -4.11 6.81 24.41
CA VAL A 254 -2.81 6.96 25.07
C VAL A 254 -1.71 6.27 24.26
N VAL A 255 -2.01 5.08 23.71
CA VAL A 255 -1.02 4.28 22.98
C VAL A 255 -0.77 4.86 21.58
N ALA A 256 -1.83 5.08 20.81
CA ALA A 256 -1.72 5.67 19.47
C ALA A 256 -3.04 6.32 19.04
N SER A 257 -2.97 7.23 18.09
CA SER A 257 -4.13 7.75 17.37
C SER A 257 -3.79 8.06 15.93
N ILE A 258 -4.81 7.94 15.05
CA ILE A 258 -4.79 8.43 13.68
C ILE A 258 -5.78 9.58 13.62
N ASP A 259 -5.35 10.71 13.11
CA ASP A 259 -6.18 11.92 13.08
C ASP A 259 -7.19 11.86 11.93
N LYS A 260 -8.35 12.47 12.15
CA LYS A 260 -9.30 12.79 11.10
C LYS A 260 -8.59 13.53 9.96
N GLY A 261 -8.92 13.18 8.71
CA GLY A 261 -8.31 13.75 7.51
C GLY A 261 -7.02 13.06 7.06
N SER A 262 -6.48 12.11 7.84
CA SER A 262 -5.46 11.20 7.33
C SER A 262 -6.02 10.44 6.13
N ARG A 263 -5.25 10.30 5.04
CA ARG A 263 -5.74 9.81 3.76
C ARG A 263 -4.71 8.94 3.05
N PHE A 264 -5.21 8.16 2.13
CA PHE A 264 -4.43 7.22 1.34
C PHE A 264 -4.98 7.12 -0.08
N VAL A 265 -4.08 7.06 -1.06
CA VAL A 265 -4.37 6.75 -2.46
C VAL A 265 -3.44 5.60 -2.87
N PHE A 266 -4.00 4.62 -3.56
CA PHE A 266 -3.28 3.51 -4.16
C PHE A 266 -3.72 3.35 -5.60
N GLU A 267 -2.77 3.27 -6.54
CA GLU A 267 -3.05 3.02 -7.94
C GLU A 267 -2.20 1.90 -8.49
N GLN A 268 -2.79 1.14 -9.37
CA GLN A 268 -2.12 0.13 -10.18
C GLN A 268 -2.22 0.44 -11.67
N ALA A 269 -1.33 -0.14 -12.46
CA ALA A 269 -1.43 -0.21 -13.90
C ALA A 269 -1.28 -1.65 -14.37
N LYS A 270 -1.97 -1.99 -15.45
CA LYS A 270 -1.88 -3.32 -16.07
C LYS A 270 -0.60 -3.43 -16.87
N VAL A 271 0.32 -4.27 -16.42
CA VAL A 271 1.62 -4.49 -17.06
C VAL A 271 1.54 -5.71 -17.96
N ASN A 272 2.04 -5.59 -19.19
CA ASN A 272 2.00 -6.61 -20.24
C ASN A 272 0.58 -7.17 -20.54
N GLY A 273 -0.47 -6.45 -20.15
CA GLY A 273 -1.86 -6.91 -20.29
C GLY A 273 -2.27 -8.07 -19.37
N GLU A 274 -1.39 -8.52 -18.46
CA GLU A 274 -1.61 -9.75 -17.67
C GLU A 274 -1.77 -9.50 -16.16
N VAL A 275 -1.11 -8.49 -15.59
CA VAL A 275 -1.12 -8.27 -14.13
C VAL A 275 -1.20 -6.80 -13.76
N TRP A 276 -1.97 -6.50 -12.73
CA TRP A 276 -1.97 -5.19 -12.11
C TRP A 276 -0.81 -5.07 -11.13
N LEU A 277 0.05 -4.04 -11.32
CA LEU A 277 1.18 -3.73 -10.45
C LEU A 277 1.04 -2.31 -9.92
N PRO A 278 1.51 -2.03 -8.70
CA PRO A 278 1.54 -0.67 -8.15
C PRO A 278 2.27 0.29 -9.08
N VAL A 279 1.73 1.49 -9.26
CA VAL A 279 2.38 2.60 -9.96
C VAL A 279 2.46 3.85 -9.10
N TYR A 280 1.55 3.98 -8.13
CA TYR A 280 1.47 5.15 -7.27
C TYR A 280 0.82 4.82 -5.94
N ASP A 281 1.48 5.24 -4.86
CA ASP A 281 0.93 5.27 -3.51
C ASP A 281 1.14 6.65 -2.91
N GLU A 282 0.13 7.16 -2.22
CA GLU A 282 0.21 8.43 -1.50
C GLU A 282 -0.44 8.26 -0.12
N VAL A 283 0.27 8.63 0.91
CA VAL A 283 -0.21 8.60 2.31
C VAL A 283 0.01 9.97 2.94
N HIS A 284 -1.04 10.56 3.45
CA HIS A 284 -0.98 11.72 4.32
C HIS A 284 -1.42 11.28 5.72
N PHE A 285 -0.48 11.21 6.61
CA PHE A 285 -0.70 10.73 7.96
C PHE A 285 -0.62 11.88 8.96
N GLY A 286 -1.61 11.96 9.84
CA GLY A 286 -1.53 12.70 11.09
C GLY A 286 -1.89 11.78 12.24
N GLY A 287 -1.20 11.93 13.37
CA GLY A 287 -1.50 11.07 14.51
C GLY A 287 -0.58 11.26 15.67
N ARG A 288 -0.66 10.32 16.60
CA ARG A 288 0.17 10.25 17.80
C ARG A 288 0.60 8.82 18.05
N LEU A 289 1.84 8.66 18.46
CA LEU A 289 2.35 7.42 19.04
C LEU A 289 2.89 7.73 20.42
N LEU A 290 2.31 7.15 21.46
CA LEU A 290 2.54 7.53 22.85
C LEU A 290 2.32 9.04 23.04
N PHE A 291 3.37 9.77 23.41
CA PHE A 291 3.31 11.23 23.66
C PHE A 291 3.73 12.07 22.43
N LEU A 292 4.22 11.43 21.35
CA LEU A 292 4.78 12.11 20.19
C LEU A 292 3.71 12.28 19.11
N LYS A 293 3.38 13.52 18.78
CA LYS A 293 2.57 13.87 17.63
C LYS A 293 3.43 13.83 16.38
N SER A 294 2.92 13.23 15.32
CA SER A 294 3.58 13.15 14.03
C SER A 294 2.61 13.48 12.91
N LYS A 295 3.11 14.19 11.90
CA LYS A 295 2.47 14.34 10.60
C LYS A 295 3.51 14.03 9.54
N ALA A 296 3.15 13.21 8.59
CA ALA A 296 4.03 12.81 7.51
C ALA A 296 3.24 12.66 6.21
N ASN A 297 3.89 12.99 5.11
CA ASN A 297 3.46 12.62 3.77
C ASN A 297 4.43 11.59 3.22
N GLN A 298 3.92 10.61 2.51
CA GLN A 298 4.73 9.65 1.76
C GLN A 298 4.12 9.49 0.37
N ILE A 299 4.97 9.53 -0.65
CA ILE A 299 4.59 9.29 -2.03
C ILE A 299 5.57 8.28 -2.60
N ASP A 300 5.04 7.16 -3.08
CA ASP A 300 5.80 6.10 -3.72
C ASP A 300 5.39 6.04 -5.20
N ARG A 301 6.38 6.14 -6.11
CA ARG A 301 6.16 6.04 -7.55
C ARG A 301 6.91 4.84 -8.08
N TYR A 302 6.18 3.91 -8.68
CA TYR A 302 6.74 2.69 -9.25
C TYR A 302 6.88 2.84 -10.76
N SER A 303 7.99 2.36 -11.28
CA SER A 303 8.33 2.40 -12.71
C SER A 303 9.16 1.19 -13.11
N ASP A 304 9.44 1.07 -14.40
CA ASP A 304 10.36 0.07 -14.95
C ASP A 304 10.06 -1.37 -14.52
N CYS A 305 8.76 -1.70 -14.39
CA CYS A 305 8.35 -3.04 -14.02
C CYS A 305 8.72 -4.05 -15.11
N LYS A 306 9.53 -5.04 -14.77
CA LYS A 306 10.07 -6.05 -15.67
C LYS A 306 9.73 -7.44 -15.18
N LYS A 307 9.37 -8.32 -16.11
CA LYS A 307 9.18 -9.73 -15.82
C LYS A 307 10.53 -10.38 -15.50
N PHE A 308 10.61 -10.99 -14.36
CA PHE A 308 11.81 -11.64 -13.86
C PHE A 308 11.85 -13.08 -14.38
N HIS A 309 12.90 -13.44 -15.10
CA HIS A 309 13.21 -14.80 -15.48
C HIS A 309 14.37 -15.31 -14.62
N ALA A 310 14.07 -16.11 -13.60
CA ALA A 310 15.10 -16.83 -12.88
C ALA A 310 15.55 -18.02 -13.73
N GLU A 311 16.62 -17.87 -14.48
CA GLU A 311 17.39 -19.01 -14.97
C GLU A 311 18.29 -19.53 -13.83
N SER A 312 17.83 -20.54 -13.09
CA SER A 312 18.72 -21.27 -12.19
C SER A 312 19.60 -22.19 -13.02
N LYS A 313 20.81 -21.75 -13.35
CA LYS A 313 21.87 -22.64 -13.82
C LYS A 313 22.36 -23.42 -12.62
N ILE A 314 21.95 -24.68 -12.48
CA ILE A 314 22.63 -25.64 -11.60
C ILE A 314 23.99 -25.89 -12.25
N VAL A 315 25.03 -25.27 -11.74
CA VAL A 315 26.42 -25.65 -12.07
C VAL A 315 26.72 -26.91 -11.25
N PRO A 316 26.90 -28.09 -11.87
CA PRO A 316 27.32 -29.24 -11.12
C PRO A 316 28.70 -28.93 -10.54
N VAL A 317 28.82 -29.01 -9.22
CA VAL A 317 30.11 -29.02 -8.54
C VAL A 317 30.78 -30.30 -9.00
N GLY A 318 31.81 -30.20 -9.84
CA GLY A 318 32.63 -31.35 -10.23
C GLY A 318 33.29 -31.92 -8.97
N ASP A 319 33.16 -33.23 -8.81
CA ASP A 319 33.91 -34.00 -7.81
C ASP A 319 35.42 -33.79 -8.02
N PRO A 320 36.22 -33.81 -6.93
CA PRO A 320 37.66 -33.57 -6.93
C PRO A 320 38.47 -34.63 -7.63
#